data_9b917d93c4ff15bb9ba6914dccad3cbd
#
_entry.id   9b917d93c4ff15bb9ba6914dccad3cbd
#
_cell.length_a   1.000
_cell.length_b   1.000
_cell.length_c   1.000
_cell.angle_alpha   90.00
_cell.angle_beta   90.00
_cell.angle_gamma   90.00
#
_symmetry.space_group_name_H-M   'P 1'
#
loop_
_entity.id
_entity.type
_entity.pdbx_description
1 polymer ?
#
loop_
_entity_poly.entity_id
_entity_poly.type
_entity_poly.pdbx_seq_one_letter_code
_entity_poly.pdbx_strand_id
1 'polypeptide(L)' 'MDLDDTDMRILDQLQRDASLTNQDLAAKVHVSAATCLRRTKRLVDEGLIERTVALLSTDKLAPGL' A
#
# COMPACT_ATOMS: atom_id res chain seq x y z
N MET A 1 6.22 -14.40 -7.49
CA MET A 1 6.82 -13.40 -6.61
C MET A 1 6.88 -13.95 -5.20
N ASP A 2 8.03 -13.81 -4.56
CA ASP A 2 8.17 -14.30 -3.21
C ASP A 2 7.70 -13.26 -2.21
N LEU A 3 6.83 -13.66 -1.33
CA LEU A 3 6.31 -12.76 -0.31
C LEU A 3 7.07 -12.99 0.98
N ASP A 4 7.51 -11.91 1.59
CA ASP A 4 8.19 -12.01 2.88
C ASP A 4 7.20 -11.61 3.99
N ASP A 5 7.67 -11.60 5.23
CA ASP A 5 6.81 -11.29 6.36
C ASP A 5 6.15 -9.93 6.24
N THR A 6 6.87 -8.95 5.75
CA THR A 6 6.32 -7.61 5.61
C THR A 6 5.18 -7.61 4.61
N ASP A 7 5.36 -8.29 3.48
CA ASP A 7 4.32 -8.38 2.48
C ASP A 7 3.08 -9.06 3.06
N MET A 8 3.28 -10.12 3.81
CA MET A 8 2.15 -10.85 4.39
C MET A 8 1.41 -10.00 5.41
N ARG A 9 2.14 -9.20 6.18
CA ARG A 9 1.51 -8.31 7.15
C ARG A 9 0.71 -7.22 6.46
N ILE A 10 1.23 -6.69 5.35
CA ILE A 10 0.52 -5.68 4.58
C ILE A 10 -0.78 -6.28 4.06
N LEU A 11 -0.70 -7.46 3.48
CA LEU A 11 -1.89 -8.11 2.95
C LEU A 11 -2.93 -8.35 4.05
N ASP A 12 -2.48 -8.82 5.20
CA ASP A 12 -3.37 -9.10 6.31
C ASP A 12 -4.06 -7.83 6.78
N GLN A 13 -3.33 -6.74 6.95
CA GLN A 13 -3.91 -5.50 7.43
C GLN A 13 -4.91 -4.93 6.43
N LEU A 14 -4.61 -5.02 5.15
CA LEU A 14 -5.51 -4.50 4.14
C LEU A 14 -6.77 -5.36 4.00
N GLN A 15 -6.70 -6.62 4.32
CA GLN A 15 -7.88 -7.46 4.36
C GLN A 15 -8.80 -7.06 5.49
N ARG A 16 -8.22 -6.57 6.59
CA ARG A 16 -9.00 -6.16 7.74
C ARG A 16 -9.58 -4.78 7.55
N ASP A 17 -8.83 -3.89 6.91
CA ASP A 17 -9.28 -2.52 6.72
C ASP A 17 -8.63 -1.96 5.46
N ALA A 18 -9.34 -2.00 4.37
CA ALA A 18 -8.82 -1.54 3.09
C ALA A 18 -8.71 -0.03 3.00
N SER A 19 -9.22 0.68 3.99
CA SER A 19 -9.18 2.14 3.97
C SER A 19 -7.94 2.72 4.65
N LEU A 20 -7.05 1.88 5.16
CA LEU A 20 -5.85 2.38 5.81
C LEU A 20 -5.02 3.23 4.86
N THR A 21 -4.53 4.35 5.38
CA THR A 21 -3.60 5.17 4.60
C THR A 21 -2.25 4.48 4.61
N ASN A 22 -1.36 4.92 3.74
CA ASN A 22 -0.02 4.35 3.73
C ASN A 22 0.70 4.53 5.05
N GLN A 23 0.54 5.69 5.68
CA GLN A 23 1.18 5.95 6.95
C GLN A 23 0.64 5.05 8.04
N ASP A 24 -0.67 4.87 8.10
CA ASP A 24 -1.28 4.00 9.09
C ASP A 24 -0.84 2.56 8.88
N LEU A 25 -0.80 2.13 7.63
CA LEU A 25 -0.40 0.77 7.31
C LEU A 25 1.06 0.55 7.70
N ALA A 26 1.92 1.50 7.38
CA ALA A 26 3.33 1.40 7.72
C ALA A 26 3.54 1.25 9.22
N ALA A 27 2.79 2.01 9.99
CA ALA A 27 2.89 1.91 11.45
C ALA A 27 2.43 0.55 11.94
N LYS A 28 1.37 0.01 11.34
CA LYS A 28 0.86 -1.29 11.77
C LYS A 28 1.78 -2.43 11.42
N VAL A 29 2.52 -2.32 10.33
CA VAL A 29 3.44 -3.39 9.93
C VAL A 29 4.89 -3.07 10.29
N HIS A 30 5.10 -1.98 11.02
CA HIS A 30 6.41 -1.63 11.59
C HIS A 30 7.50 -1.41 10.55
N VAL A 31 7.18 -0.66 9.51
CA VAL A 31 8.17 -0.25 8.52
C VAL A 31 8.01 1.22 8.22
N SER A 32 8.96 1.80 7.52
CA SER A 32 8.84 3.21 7.14
C SER A 32 7.74 3.38 6.11
N ALA A 33 7.22 4.58 6.02
CA ALA A 33 6.18 4.87 5.03
C ALA A 33 6.68 4.63 3.61
N ALA A 34 7.94 4.94 3.35
CA ALA A 34 8.51 4.72 2.02
C ALA A 34 8.57 3.23 1.68
N THR A 35 9.00 2.42 2.64
CA THR A 35 9.07 0.98 2.44
C THR A 35 7.67 0.41 2.25
N CYS A 36 6.73 0.86 3.05
CA CYS A 36 5.36 0.38 2.98
C CYS A 36 4.76 0.72 1.60
N LEU A 37 4.97 1.92 1.13
CA LEU A 37 4.45 2.34 -0.16
C LEU A 37 5.03 1.49 -1.29
N ARG A 38 6.34 1.30 -1.26
CA ARG A 38 6.99 0.53 -2.31
C ARG A 38 6.48 -0.90 -2.35
N ARG A 39 6.33 -1.51 -1.19
CA ARG A 39 5.86 -2.88 -1.13
C ARG A 39 4.40 -3.01 -1.49
N THR A 40 3.58 -2.08 -1.05
CA THR A 40 2.17 -2.09 -1.38
C THR A 40 1.98 -1.93 -2.88
N LYS A 41 2.74 -1.03 -3.49
CA LYS A 41 2.65 -0.82 -4.91
C LYS A 41 3.04 -2.09 -5.67
N ARG A 42 4.08 -2.76 -5.21
CA ARG A 42 4.50 -4.00 -5.83
C ARG A 42 3.42 -5.06 -5.74
N LEU A 43 2.76 -5.16 -4.59
CA LEU A 43 1.70 -6.14 -4.41
C LEU A 43 0.50 -5.83 -5.33
N VAL A 44 0.21 -4.56 -5.53
CA VAL A 44 -0.84 -4.16 -6.44
C VAL A 44 -0.45 -4.51 -7.88
N ASP A 45 0.80 -4.23 -8.25
CA ASP A 45 1.29 -4.50 -9.60
C ASP A 45 1.27 -6.01 -9.90
N GLU A 46 1.48 -6.82 -8.88
CA GLU A 46 1.46 -8.27 -9.05
C GLU A 46 0.04 -8.84 -8.99
N GLY A 47 -0.94 -8.00 -8.79
CA GLY A 47 -2.32 -8.44 -8.79
C GLY A 47 -2.79 -9.05 -7.49
N LEU A 48 -2.02 -8.92 -6.43
CA LEU A 48 -2.37 -9.50 -5.14
C LEU A 48 -3.28 -8.61 -4.32
N ILE A 49 -3.35 -7.33 -4.64
CA ILE A 49 -4.20 -6.40 -3.95
C ILE A 49 -4.88 -5.53 -4.98
N GLU A 50 -6.15 -5.25 -4.76
CA GLU A 50 -6.85 -4.29 -5.56
C GLU A 50 -6.91 -3.01 -4.74
N ARG A 51 -6.02 -2.10 -5.02
CA ARG A 51 -5.99 -0.85 -4.30
C ARG A 51 -5.56 0.27 -5.22
N THR A 52 -6.22 1.41 -5.08
CA THR A 52 -5.94 2.54 -5.92
C THR A 52 -4.76 3.32 -5.39
N VAL A 53 -3.58 2.90 -5.77
CA VAL A 53 -2.40 3.59 -5.31
C VAL A 53 -2.19 4.86 -6.06
N ALA A 54 -2.82 4.98 -7.17
CA ALA A 54 -2.66 6.17 -7.96
C ALA A 54 -3.10 7.40 -7.21
N LEU A 55 -3.86 7.21 -6.19
CA LEU A 55 -4.27 8.33 -5.40
C LEU A 55 -3.11 9.13 -4.92
N LEU A 56 -2.00 8.48 -4.81
CA LEU A 56 -0.84 9.15 -4.33
C LEU A 56 -0.37 10.23 -5.26
N SER A 57 -0.63 10.07 -6.51
CA SER A 57 -0.21 11.10 -7.42
C SER A 57 -1.36 11.92 -7.83
N THR A 58 -2.52 11.49 -7.56
CA THR A 58 -3.67 12.23 -7.94
C THR A 58 -3.71 13.57 -7.37
N ASP A 59 -3.22 13.69 -6.22
CA ASP A 59 -3.22 14.95 -5.60
C ASP A 59 -2.64 15.96 -6.47
N LYS A 60 -1.66 15.63 -7.20
CA LYS A 60 -1.07 16.57 -8.03
C LYS A 60 -1.83 16.72 -9.25
N LEU A 61 -2.48 15.69 -9.66
CA LEU A 61 -3.14 15.74 -10.89
C LEU A 61 -4.45 16.31 -10.75
N ALA A 62 -5.00 15.98 -9.71
CA ALA A 62 -6.29 16.40 -9.49
C ALA A 62 -6.57 17.70 -9.93
N PRO A 63 -5.77 18.47 -9.70
CA PRO A 63 -6.02 19.77 -10.09
C PRO A 63 -6.25 19.69 -11.49
N GLY A 64 -5.59 18.92 -11.99
CA GLY A 64 -5.72 18.87 -13.30
C GLY A 64 -7.03 18.47 -13.61
N LEU A 65 -7.40 18.20 -13.03
CA LEU A 65 -8.44 17.87 -13.44
C LEU A 65 -9.19 18.48 -13.29
#